data_406bc6ed7baf14e1b5ffad7bfc797af6
#
_entry.id   406bc6ed7baf14e1b5ffad7bfc797af6
#
_cell.length_a   1.000
_cell.length_b   1.000
_cell.length_c   1.000
_cell.angle_alpha   90.00
_cell.angle_beta   90.00
_cell.angle_gamma   90.00
#
_symmetry.space_group_name_H-M   'P 1'
#
loop_
_entity.id
_entity.type
_entity.pdbx_description
1 polymer ?
#
loop_
_entity_poly.entity_id
_entity_poly.type
_entity_poly.pdbx_seq_one_letter_code
_entity_poly.pdbx_strand_id
1 'polypeptide(L)'
;CFIFHPCTAVGAVLLILGIGLFNLGADIAMTPMGVHMGSGLSKQKKLSILLIVCFVMGMLITVAEPDLQVLAKQVSAVMNGTLLVYTVGIGVGAFLVIAVMKIVFKQSLSHILMLFYMLLFALALLLVVSGNGALLPMAFDSGGVTTGPITVPFIMALGVGISSVLGDRRSKENSFGLVALCSVGPILAVLVLGIFSRNDLSYQVPDYTVSSDVAGAFLHTAIHTCKEVAIALGLIVAFFLICQFLFLKLSRKQLLRIAIGVIFTYIGLVLFLTGVNVGFMPIGYKLGYELAQISETVLVVLGLIMGVLVVMAEPAIHVLNQQVEDVTGGYISGKSMLVGLCVGVG
;
A
#
# COMPACT_ATOMS: atom_id res chain seq x y z
N CYS A 1 28.85 -7.22 15.70
CA CYS A 1 28.14 -5.94 15.63
C CYS A 1 27.57 -5.75 14.21
N PHE A 2 26.40 -6.34 13.92
CA PHE A 2 25.82 -6.43 12.58
C PHE A 2 25.27 -5.09 12.04
N ILE A 3 24.92 -4.15 12.92
CA ILE A 3 24.43 -2.81 12.55
C ILE A 3 25.47 -2.01 11.73
N PHE A 4 26.75 -2.31 11.90
CA PHE A 4 27.86 -1.69 11.16
C PHE A 4 28.33 -2.52 9.95
N HIS A 5 27.52 -3.49 9.50
CA HIS A 5 27.89 -4.23 8.30
C HIS A 5 27.77 -3.32 7.07
N PRO A 6 28.74 -3.38 6.10
CA PRO A 6 28.68 -2.53 4.91
C PRO A 6 27.37 -2.61 4.13
N CYS A 7 26.70 -3.78 4.13
CA CYS A 7 25.38 -3.95 3.52
C CYS A 7 24.33 -3.03 4.13
N THR A 8 24.36 -2.81 5.46
CA THR A 8 23.40 -1.92 6.13
C THR A 8 23.59 -0.47 5.72
N ALA A 9 24.85 -0.02 5.70
CA ALA A 9 25.18 1.36 5.34
C ALA A 9 24.80 1.67 3.87
N VAL A 10 25.16 0.79 2.95
CA VAL A 10 24.79 0.93 1.52
C VAL A 10 23.26 0.82 1.37
N GLY A 11 22.63 -0.15 2.04
CA GLY A 11 21.17 -0.32 2.03
C GLY A 11 20.44 0.92 2.54
N ALA A 12 20.94 1.58 3.62
CA ALA A 12 20.35 2.79 4.16
C ALA A 12 20.43 3.96 3.17
N VAL A 13 21.55 4.16 2.51
CA VAL A 13 21.71 5.20 1.48
C VAL A 13 20.73 4.95 0.31
N LEU A 14 20.69 3.72 -0.20
CA LEU A 14 19.78 3.35 -1.28
C LEU A 14 18.30 3.51 -0.89
N LEU A 15 17.96 3.18 0.35
CA LEU A 15 16.61 3.33 0.88
C LEU A 15 16.21 4.80 0.97
N ILE A 16 17.03 5.67 1.55
CA ILE A 16 16.75 7.11 1.68
C ILE A 16 16.61 7.77 0.31
N LEU A 17 17.54 7.51 -0.61
CA LEU A 17 17.46 8.03 -1.97
C LEU A 17 16.28 7.43 -2.74
N GLY A 18 16.03 6.14 -2.55
CA GLY A 18 14.92 5.42 -3.15
C GLY A 18 13.57 5.98 -2.74
N ILE A 19 13.31 6.16 -1.44
CA ILE A 19 12.07 6.75 -0.92
C ILE A 19 11.89 8.18 -1.45
N GLY A 20 12.93 9.00 -1.42
CA GLY A 20 12.85 10.39 -1.89
C GLY A 20 12.46 10.49 -3.36
N LEU A 21 13.16 9.76 -4.23
CA LEU A 21 12.85 9.72 -5.67
C LEU A 21 11.50 9.09 -5.96
N PHE A 22 11.16 8.04 -5.25
CA PHE A 22 9.90 7.33 -5.40
C PHE A 22 8.70 8.21 -5.04
N ASN A 23 8.71 8.86 -3.87
CA ASN A 23 7.64 9.76 -3.45
C ASN A 23 7.49 10.94 -4.43
N LEU A 24 8.61 11.56 -4.81
CA LEU A 24 8.59 12.65 -5.81
C LEU A 24 7.99 12.17 -7.14
N GLY A 25 8.39 10.99 -7.61
CA GLY A 25 7.88 10.40 -8.83
C GLY A 25 6.39 10.08 -8.75
N ALA A 26 5.94 9.48 -7.64
CA ALA A 26 4.56 9.16 -7.39
C ALA A 26 3.67 10.43 -7.39
N ASP A 27 4.09 11.50 -6.74
CA ASP A 27 3.37 12.77 -6.74
C ASP A 27 3.27 13.39 -8.14
N ILE A 28 4.35 13.33 -8.93
CA ILE A 28 4.39 13.90 -10.28
C ILE A 28 3.58 13.06 -11.28
N ALA A 29 3.51 11.74 -11.11
CA ALA A 29 2.83 10.83 -12.03
C ALA A 29 1.45 10.40 -11.53
N MET A 30 1.35 9.79 -10.33
CA MET A 30 0.14 9.12 -9.86
C MET A 30 -0.99 10.10 -9.54
N THR A 31 -0.68 11.24 -8.92
CA THR A 31 -1.68 12.26 -8.61
C THR A 31 -2.32 12.84 -9.89
N PRO A 32 -1.59 13.33 -10.90
CA PRO A 32 -2.21 13.76 -12.15
C PRO A 32 -2.94 12.64 -12.90
N MET A 33 -2.39 11.41 -12.91
CA MET A 33 -3.08 10.27 -13.51
C MET A 33 -4.44 10.05 -12.85
N GLY A 34 -4.51 10.02 -11.52
CA GLY A 34 -5.75 9.84 -10.77
C GLY A 34 -6.77 10.92 -11.07
N VAL A 35 -6.40 12.21 -10.99
CA VAL A 35 -7.30 13.36 -11.27
C VAL A 35 -7.85 13.27 -12.70
N HIS A 36 -6.97 13.05 -13.69
CA HIS A 36 -7.40 13.01 -15.08
C HIS A 36 -8.26 11.80 -15.39
N MET A 37 -7.96 10.63 -14.81
CA MET A 37 -8.80 9.44 -14.95
C MET A 37 -10.16 9.64 -14.30
N GLY A 38 -10.21 10.12 -13.06
CA GLY A 38 -11.46 10.39 -12.36
C GLY A 38 -12.35 11.37 -13.12
N SER A 39 -11.78 12.51 -13.52
CA SER A 39 -12.53 13.53 -14.23
C SER A 39 -12.90 13.15 -15.67
N GLY A 40 -11.99 12.50 -16.40
CA GLY A 40 -12.19 12.09 -17.79
C GLY A 40 -13.26 11.01 -17.92
N LEU A 41 -13.21 9.99 -17.08
CA LEU A 41 -14.17 8.88 -17.08
C LEU A 41 -15.56 9.31 -16.59
N SER A 42 -15.64 10.16 -15.58
CA SER A 42 -16.92 10.68 -15.07
C SER A 42 -17.67 11.51 -16.12
N LYS A 43 -16.96 12.18 -17.03
CA LYS A 43 -17.56 12.93 -18.16
C LYS A 43 -18.25 12.02 -19.19
N GLN A 44 -17.85 10.75 -19.30
CA GLN A 44 -18.40 9.82 -20.31
C GLN A 44 -19.84 9.37 -20.03
N LYS A 45 -20.41 9.68 -18.86
CA LYS A 45 -21.78 9.32 -18.44
C LYS A 45 -22.10 7.81 -18.49
N LYS A 46 -21.10 6.95 -18.73
CA LYS A 46 -21.23 5.50 -18.75
C LYS A 46 -20.64 4.93 -17.45
N LEU A 47 -21.50 4.71 -16.45
CA LEU A 47 -21.11 4.20 -15.15
C LEU A 47 -20.33 2.89 -15.25
N SER A 48 -20.74 1.95 -16.11
CA SER A 48 -20.05 0.65 -16.25
C SER A 48 -18.58 0.81 -16.66
N ILE A 49 -18.26 1.73 -17.57
CA ILE A 49 -16.88 1.98 -17.99
C ILE A 49 -16.06 2.55 -16.83
N LEU A 50 -16.63 3.52 -16.09
CA LEU A 50 -15.99 4.08 -14.91
C LEU A 50 -15.65 2.99 -13.89
N LEU A 51 -16.61 2.11 -13.56
CA LEU A 51 -16.42 1.05 -12.58
C LEU A 51 -15.39 0.01 -13.02
N ILE A 52 -15.43 -0.44 -14.28
CA ILE A 52 -14.45 -1.40 -14.83
C ILE A 52 -13.03 -0.80 -14.79
N VAL A 53 -12.88 0.44 -15.25
CA VAL A 53 -11.57 1.10 -15.25
C VAL A 53 -11.06 1.30 -13.81
N CYS A 54 -11.92 1.70 -12.87
CA CYS A 54 -11.54 1.84 -11.45
C CYS A 54 -11.13 0.49 -10.86
N PHE A 55 -11.85 -0.60 -11.14
CA PHE A 55 -11.49 -1.94 -10.70
C PHE A 55 -10.08 -2.34 -11.17
N VAL A 56 -9.85 -2.24 -12.48
CA VAL A 56 -8.58 -2.65 -13.09
C VAL A 56 -7.43 -1.77 -12.59
N MET A 57 -7.64 -0.46 -12.51
CA MET A 57 -6.60 0.44 -11.98
C MET A 57 -6.30 0.20 -10.51
N GLY A 58 -7.33 0.05 -9.67
CA GLY A 58 -7.14 -0.27 -8.26
C GLY A 58 -6.33 -1.54 -8.08
N MET A 59 -6.65 -2.59 -8.83
CA MET A 59 -5.89 -3.83 -8.83
C MET A 59 -4.44 -3.63 -9.29
N LEU A 60 -4.21 -2.99 -10.43
CA LEU A 60 -2.86 -2.82 -11.01
C LEU A 60 -1.95 -1.97 -10.11
N ILE A 61 -2.47 -0.88 -9.56
CA ILE A 61 -1.69 0.01 -8.68
C ILE A 61 -1.30 -0.72 -7.40
N THR A 62 -2.23 -1.49 -6.82
CA THR A 62 -1.97 -2.27 -5.62
C THR A 62 -0.95 -3.38 -5.86
N VAL A 63 -1.03 -4.07 -7.00
CA VAL A 63 -0.03 -5.09 -7.38
C VAL A 63 1.38 -4.49 -7.53
N ALA A 64 1.48 -3.22 -7.92
CA ALA A 64 2.76 -2.51 -8.04
C ALA A 64 3.22 -1.86 -6.72
N GLU A 65 2.45 -1.93 -5.64
CA GLU A 65 2.81 -1.34 -4.36
C GLU A 65 4.04 -2.04 -3.75
N PRO A 66 5.12 -1.31 -3.43
CA PRO A 66 6.36 -1.92 -2.93
C PRO A 66 6.17 -2.62 -1.59
N ASP A 67 5.37 -2.05 -0.70
CA ASP A 67 5.13 -2.61 0.63
C ASP A 67 4.42 -3.97 0.52
N LEU A 68 3.48 -4.12 -0.42
CA LEU A 68 2.83 -5.39 -0.70
C LEU A 68 3.80 -6.44 -1.26
N GLN A 69 4.77 -6.03 -2.09
CA GLN A 69 5.79 -6.93 -2.61
C GLN A 69 6.73 -7.42 -1.49
N VAL A 70 7.07 -6.53 -0.55
CA VAL A 70 7.85 -6.90 0.64
C VAL A 70 7.08 -7.87 1.53
N LEU A 71 5.80 -7.57 1.83
CA LEU A 71 4.94 -8.48 2.60
C LEU A 71 4.84 -9.86 1.94
N ALA A 72 4.61 -9.91 0.63
CA ALA A 72 4.51 -11.16 -0.13
C ALA A 72 5.79 -12.02 -0.02
N LYS A 73 6.97 -11.39 -0.01
CA LYS A 73 8.24 -12.08 0.21
C LYS A 73 8.38 -12.60 1.64
N GLN A 74 7.99 -11.82 2.64
CA GLN A 74 8.04 -12.22 4.06
C GLN A 74 7.15 -13.43 4.34
N VAL A 75 5.95 -13.49 3.75
CA VAL A 75 4.99 -14.59 3.97
C VAL A 75 5.17 -15.77 3.02
N SER A 76 6.15 -15.71 2.11
CA SER A 76 6.39 -16.76 1.09
C SER A 76 6.67 -18.15 1.68
N ALA A 77 7.16 -18.20 2.93
CA ALA A 77 7.37 -19.41 3.70
C ALA A 77 6.07 -20.08 4.20
N VAL A 78 4.97 -19.32 4.28
CA VAL A 78 3.69 -19.78 4.83
C VAL A 78 2.65 -19.97 3.73
N MET A 79 2.64 -19.08 2.74
CA MET A 79 1.71 -19.14 1.63
C MET A 79 2.33 -18.55 0.35
N ASN A 80 1.71 -18.85 -0.79
CA ASN A 80 2.17 -18.31 -2.07
C ASN A 80 2.01 -16.78 -2.11
N GLY A 81 3.15 -16.04 -2.08
CA GLY A 81 3.18 -14.59 -2.10
C GLY A 81 2.49 -13.98 -3.33
N THR A 82 2.60 -14.64 -4.49
CA THR A 82 1.91 -14.19 -5.72
C THR A 82 0.39 -14.26 -5.57
N LEU A 83 -0.13 -15.31 -4.95
CA LEU A 83 -1.56 -15.45 -4.66
C LEU A 83 -2.03 -14.33 -3.71
N LEU A 84 -1.23 -14.03 -2.67
CA LEU A 84 -1.53 -12.92 -1.75
C LEU A 84 -1.61 -11.59 -2.51
N VAL A 85 -0.61 -11.26 -3.33
CA VAL A 85 -0.58 -9.99 -4.10
C VAL A 85 -1.82 -9.82 -4.97
N TYR A 86 -2.21 -10.85 -5.72
CA TYR A 86 -3.42 -10.78 -6.55
C TYR A 86 -4.70 -10.72 -5.72
N THR A 87 -4.79 -11.44 -4.61
CA THR A 87 -5.95 -11.42 -3.71
C THR A 87 -6.15 -10.02 -3.13
N VAL A 88 -5.08 -9.41 -2.63
CA VAL A 88 -5.06 -8.04 -2.12
C VAL A 88 -5.44 -7.05 -3.23
N GLY A 89 -4.84 -7.17 -4.41
CA GLY A 89 -5.16 -6.31 -5.56
C GLY A 89 -6.63 -6.39 -5.99
N ILE A 90 -7.20 -7.60 -6.03
CA ILE A 90 -8.64 -7.79 -6.31
C ILE A 90 -9.48 -7.14 -5.21
N GLY A 91 -9.09 -7.30 -3.94
CA GLY A 91 -9.75 -6.67 -2.79
C GLY A 91 -9.81 -5.14 -2.94
N VAL A 92 -8.67 -4.49 -3.22
CA VAL A 92 -8.63 -3.03 -3.47
C VAL A 92 -9.48 -2.64 -4.68
N GLY A 93 -9.33 -3.36 -5.80
CA GLY A 93 -10.10 -3.08 -7.02
C GLY A 93 -11.62 -3.14 -6.78
N ALA A 94 -12.10 -4.19 -6.09
CA ALA A 94 -13.52 -4.35 -5.76
C ALA A 94 -14.03 -3.24 -4.83
N PHE A 95 -13.24 -2.89 -3.80
CA PHE A 95 -13.64 -1.85 -2.87
C PHE A 95 -13.48 -0.44 -3.44
N LEU A 96 -12.59 -0.22 -4.39
CA LEU A 96 -12.54 1.03 -5.16
C LEU A 96 -13.82 1.20 -5.99
N VAL A 97 -14.35 0.14 -6.57
CA VAL A 97 -15.66 0.17 -7.26
C VAL A 97 -16.77 0.56 -6.28
N ILE A 98 -16.83 -0.06 -5.10
CA ILE A 98 -17.83 0.26 -4.06
C ILE A 98 -17.69 1.72 -3.62
N ALA A 99 -16.46 2.18 -3.43
CA ALA A 99 -16.17 3.54 -3.02
C ALA A 99 -16.55 4.59 -4.08
N VAL A 100 -16.33 4.28 -5.35
CA VAL A 100 -16.79 5.13 -6.47
C VAL A 100 -18.31 5.13 -6.56
N MET A 101 -18.96 3.98 -6.41
CA MET A 101 -20.44 3.90 -6.34
C MET A 101 -21.00 4.74 -5.18
N LYS A 102 -20.34 4.71 -4.02
CA LYS A 102 -20.71 5.57 -2.87
C LYS A 102 -20.74 7.05 -3.27
N ILE A 103 -19.73 7.53 -4.02
CA ILE A 103 -19.68 8.93 -4.47
C ILE A 103 -20.80 9.20 -5.48
N VAL A 104 -20.95 8.35 -6.49
CA VAL A 104 -21.94 8.52 -7.55
C VAL A 104 -23.37 8.52 -7.02
N PHE A 105 -23.68 7.62 -6.09
CA PHE A 105 -25.02 7.49 -5.47
C PHE A 105 -25.18 8.32 -4.21
N LYS A 106 -24.19 9.14 -3.83
CA LYS A 106 -24.19 10.02 -2.65
C LYS A 106 -24.55 9.28 -1.34
N GLN A 107 -24.08 8.05 -1.19
CA GLN A 107 -24.29 7.24 0.01
C GLN A 107 -23.44 7.72 1.18
N SER A 108 -23.88 7.47 2.40
CA SER A 108 -23.10 7.82 3.58
C SER A 108 -21.95 6.84 3.80
N LEU A 109 -20.74 7.37 4.02
CA LEU A 109 -19.55 6.58 4.29
C LEU A 109 -19.70 5.74 5.57
N SER A 110 -20.26 6.34 6.62
CA SER A 110 -20.40 5.70 7.93
C SER A 110 -21.21 4.40 7.88
N HIS A 111 -22.33 4.38 7.15
CA HIS A 111 -23.16 3.16 7.05
C HIS A 111 -22.43 2.06 6.28
N ILE A 112 -21.74 2.40 5.21
CA ILE A 112 -20.97 1.43 4.40
C ILE A 112 -19.81 0.86 5.22
N LEU A 113 -19.05 1.71 5.91
CA LEU A 113 -17.95 1.27 6.76
C LEU A 113 -18.47 0.39 7.91
N MET A 114 -19.57 0.79 8.59
CA MET A 114 -20.14 -0.02 9.66
C MET A 114 -20.52 -1.43 9.19
N LEU A 115 -21.17 -1.54 8.02
CA LEU A 115 -21.52 -2.83 7.42
C LEU A 115 -20.26 -3.70 7.17
N PHE A 116 -19.24 -3.11 6.52
CA PHE A 116 -18.05 -3.87 6.17
C PHE A 116 -17.15 -4.18 7.38
N TYR A 117 -17.09 -3.33 8.40
CA TYR A 117 -16.40 -3.66 9.65
C TYR A 117 -17.12 -4.77 10.43
N MET A 118 -18.45 -4.79 10.46
CA MET A 118 -19.19 -5.91 11.05
C MET A 118 -18.89 -7.22 10.32
N LEU A 119 -18.87 -7.20 8.97
CA LEU A 119 -18.51 -8.35 8.16
C LEU A 119 -17.05 -8.78 8.41
N LEU A 120 -16.12 -7.81 8.49
CA LEU A 120 -14.70 -8.04 8.76
C LEU A 120 -14.50 -8.77 10.09
N PHE A 121 -15.12 -8.30 11.17
CA PHE A 121 -14.99 -8.95 12.47
C PHE A 121 -15.69 -10.31 12.51
N ALA A 122 -16.79 -10.49 11.80
CA ALA A 122 -17.45 -11.79 11.68
C ALA A 122 -16.55 -12.80 10.95
N LEU A 123 -15.90 -12.40 9.84
CA LEU A 123 -14.97 -13.26 9.11
C LEU A 123 -13.68 -13.51 9.90
N ALA A 124 -13.19 -12.51 10.65
CA ALA A 124 -12.05 -12.69 11.54
C ALA A 124 -12.33 -13.73 12.63
N LEU A 125 -13.51 -13.67 13.25
CA LEU A 125 -13.95 -14.68 14.21
C LEU A 125 -14.05 -16.06 13.55
N LEU A 126 -14.65 -16.15 12.37
CA LEU A 126 -14.77 -17.39 11.61
C LEU A 126 -13.40 -18.00 11.29
N LEU A 127 -12.42 -17.16 10.90
CA LEU A 127 -11.04 -17.58 10.64
C LEU A 127 -10.40 -18.20 11.89
N VAL A 128 -10.57 -17.57 13.05
CA VAL A 128 -10.05 -18.09 14.32
C VAL A 128 -10.71 -19.42 14.68
N VAL A 129 -12.04 -19.51 14.57
CA VAL A 129 -12.80 -20.74 14.87
C VAL A 129 -12.46 -21.88 13.90
N SER A 130 -12.13 -21.57 12.65
CA SER A 130 -11.71 -22.57 11.64
C SER A 130 -10.30 -23.13 11.88
N GLY A 131 -9.58 -22.66 12.90
CA GLY A 131 -8.21 -23.10 13.23
C GLY A 131 -7.10 -22.35 12.50
N ASN A 132 -7.45 -21.43 11.60
CA ASN A 132 -6.47 -20.65 10.80
C ASN A 132 -6.16 -19.27 11.41
N GLY A 133 -6.34 -19.09 12.73
CA GLY A 133 -6.13 -17.83 13.43
C GLY A 133 -4.73 -17.21 13.27
N ALA A 134 -3.72 -18.02 12.98
CA ALA A 134 -2.37 -17.55 12.68
C ALA A 134 -2.28 -16.62 11.45
N LEU A 135 -3.26 -16.67 10.54
CA LEU A 135 -3.34 -15.77 9.37
C LEU A 135 -3.99 -14.43 9.68
N LEU A 136 -4.58 -14.26 10.87
CA LEU A 136 -5.29 -13.04 11.24
C LEU A 136 -4.40 -11.78 11.20
N PRO A 137 -3.19 -11.77 11.78
CA PRO A 137 -2.30 -10.61 11.69
C PRO A 137 -1.99 -10.25 10.23
N MET A 138 -1.69 -11.22 9.38
CA MET A 138 -1.40 -11.00 7.97
C MET A 138 -2.60 -10.42 7.21
N ALA A 139 -3.83 -10.84 7.55
CA ALA A 139 -5.02 -10.29 6.94
C ALA A 139 -5.18 -8.79 7.27
N PHE A 140 -4.99 -8.39 8.52
CA PHE A 140 -5.04 -6.98 8.91
C PHE A 140 -3.88 -6.17 8.32
N ASP A 141 -2.67 -6.73 8.32
CA ASP A 141 -1.49 -6.10 7.73
C ASP A 141 -1.68 -5.83 6.22
N SER A 142 -2.34 -6.74 5.51
CA SER A 142 -2.66 -6.55 4.09
C SER A 142 -3.51 -5.29 3.82
N GLY A 143 -4.32 -4.84 4.76
CA GLY A 143 -5.05 -3.58 4.69
C GLY A 143 -4.13 -2.36 4.87
N GLY A 144 -3.15 -2.46 5.75
CA GLY A 144 -2.15 -1.43 5.99
C GLY A 144 -1.22 -1.22 4.80
N VAL A 145 -0.68 -2.31 4.24
CA VAL A 145 0.25 -2.26 3.09
C VAL A 145 -0.36 -1.64 1.83
N THR A 146 -1.68 -1.57 1.72
CA THR A 146 -2.35 -0.92 0.58
C THR A 146 -2.50 0.58 0.73
N THR A 147 -2.07 1.16 1.85
CA THR A 147 -2.04 2.61 2.06
C THR A 147 -0.68 3.23 1.71
N GLY A 148 0.05 2.61 0.82
CA GLY A 148 1.40 3.02 0.43
C GLY A 148 1.45 4.24 -0.50
N PRO A 149 2.67 4.68 -0.81
CA PRO A 149 2.93 5.95 -1.50
C PRO A 149 2.55 6.00 -2.97
N ILE A 150 2.18 4.89 -3.61
CA ILE A 150 1.57 4.89 -4.97
C ILE A 150 0.05 4.91 -4.86
N THR A 151 -0.50 4.02 -4.05
CA THR A 151 -1.93 3.73 -4.01
C THR A 151 -2.73 4.89 -3.44
N VAL A 152 -2.30 5.47 -2.31
CA VAL A 152 -3.03 6.56 -1.64
C VAL A 152 -3.11 7.83 -2.48
N PRO A 153 -2.01 8.41 -3.03
CA PRO A 153 -2.09 9.60 -3.85
C PRO A 153 -2.97 9.42 -5.08
N PHE A 154 -2.90 8.24 -5.73
CA PHE A 154 -3.73 7.94 -6.88
C PHE A 154 -5.22 7.85 -6.53
N ILE A 155 -5.58 7.07 -5.50
CA ILE A 155 -6.98 6.88 -5.08
C ILE A 155 -7.59 8.21 -4.63
N MET A 156 -6.87 9.00 -3.84
CA MET A 156 -7.32 10.32 -3.43
C MET A 156 -7.53 11.25 -4.62
N ALA A 157 -6.58 11.28 -5.53
CA ALA A 157 -6.64 12.08 -6.75
C ALA A 157 -7.80 11.65 -7.68
N LEU A 158 -8.03 10.35 -7.78
CA LEU A 158 -9.19 9.79 -8.50
C LEU A 158 -10.51 10.29 -7.89
N GLY A 159 -10.62 10.26 -6.56
CA GLY A 159 -11.78 10.78 -5.83
C GLY A 159 -12.01 12.28 -6.06
N VAL A 160 -10.96 13.09 -6.02
CA VAL A 160 -11.02 14.52 -6.37
C VAL A 160 -11.49 14.70 -7.80
N GLY A 161 -10.93 13.93 -8.75
CA GLY A 161 -11.31 13.99 -10.16
C GLY A 161 -12.78 13.65 -10.40
N ILE A 162 -13.30 12.61 -9.77
CA ILE A 162 -14.72 12.21 -9.87
C ILE A 162 -15.61 13.28 -9.23
N SER A 163 -15.31 13.71 -8.02
CA SER A 163 -16.11 14.69 -7.27
C SER A 163 -16.16 16.04 -7.97
N SER A 164 -15.09 16.46 -8.64
CA SER A 164 -15.04 17.73 -9.39
C SER A 164 -16.03 17.77 -10.55
N VAL A 165 -16.28 16.64 -11.22
CA VAL A 165 -17.24 16.54 -12.33
C VAL A 165 -18.68 16.43 -11.80
N LEU A 166 -18.88 15.76 -10.66
CA LEU A 166 -20.22 15.61 -10.07
C LEU A 166 -20.69 16.84 -9.30
N GLY A 167 -19.84 17.88 -9.19
CA GLY A 167 -20.18 19.12 -8.48
C GLY A 167 -20.36 18.97 -6.97
N ASP A 168 -19.72 17.95 -6.38
CA ASP A 168 -19.82 17.70 -4.96
C ASP A 168 -18.84 18.59 -4.17
N ARG A 169 -19.37 19.39 -3.25
CA ARG A 169 -18.59 20.28 -2.37
C ARG A 169 -17.76 19.49 -1.33
N ARG A 170 -18.04 18.21 -1.11
CA ARG A 170 -17.34 17.34 -0.15
C ARG A 170 -16.23 16.52 -0.80
N SER A 171 -15.52 17.07 -1.78
CA SER A 171 -14.52 16.32 -2.55
C SER A 171 -13.39 15.76 -1.69
N LYS A 172 -12.92 16.49 -0.66
CA LYS A 172 -11.88 16.01 0.27
C LYS A 172 -12.36 14.84 1.14
N GLU A 173 -13.57 14.96 1.72
CA GLU A 173 -14.19 13.90 2.51
C GLU A 173 -14.45 12.63 1.67
N ASN A 174 -14.89 12.81 0.44
CA ASN A 174 -15.10 11.71 -0.49
C ASN A 174 -13.78 11.01 -0.86
N SER A 175 -12.71 11.77 -1.07
CA SER A 175 -11.38 11.22 -1.42
C SER A 175 -10.81 10.38 -0.28
N PHE A 176 -10.94 10.85 0.97
CA PHE A 176 -10.54 10.08 2.14
C PHE A 176 -11.40 8.81 2.31
N GLY A 177 -12.71 8.92 2.10
CA GLY A 177 -13.60 7.77 2.14
C GLY A 177 -13.25 6.67 1.14
N LEU A 178 -12.69 7.03 -0.02
CA LEU A 178 -12.15 6.05 -0.98
C LEU A 178 -11.00 5.25 -0.37
N VAL A 179 -10.02 5.92 0.25
CA VAL A 179 -8.86 5.26 0.85
C VAL A 179 -9.31 4.33 1.98
N ALA A 180 -10.18 4.81 2.88
CA ALA A 180 -10.70 4.02 3.99
C ALA A 180 -11.41 2.74 3.54
N LEU A 181 -12.23 2.82 2.48
CA LEU A 181 -12.89 1.63 1.91
C LEU A 181 -11.88 0.70 1.22
N CYS A 182 -10.91 1.25 0.49
CA CYS A 182 -9.90 0.46 -0.19
C CYS A 182 -8.98 -0.30 0.77
N SER A 183 -8.81 0.15 2.02
CA SER A 183 -8.06 -0.58 3.04
C SER A 183 -8.83 -1.76 3.62
N VAL A 184 -10.18 -1.69 3.68
CA VAL A 184 -11.02 -2.78 4.17
C VAL A 184 -11.07 -3.95 3.18
N GLY A 185 -11.04 -3.66 1.89
CA GLY A 185 -11.14 -4.67 0.83
C GLY A 185 -10.09 -5.79 0.91
N PRO A 186 -8.81 -5.46 0.99
CA PRO A 186 -7.72 -6.42 1.17
C PRO A 186 -7.89 -7.30 2.40
N ILE A 187 -8.24 -6.71 3.54
CA ILE A 187 -8.45 -7.46 4.78
C ILE A 187 -9.52 -8.53 4.57
N LEU A 188 -10.66 -8.16 4.01
CA LEU A 188 -11.75 -9.10 3.71
C LEU A 188 -11.33 -10.18 2.72
N ALA A 189 -10.62 -9.80 1.66
CA ALA A 189 -10.15 -10.75 0.65
C ALA A 189 -9.17 -11.77 1.24
N VAL A 190 -8.24 -11.33 2.09
CA VAL A 190 -7.27 -12.23 2.74
C VAL A 190 -7.93 -13.08 3.84
N LEU A 191 -8.89 -12.53 4.60
CA LEU A 191 -9.68 -13.32 5.55
C LEU A 191 -10.43 -14.46 4.84
N VAL A 192 -11.08 -14.16 3.71
CA VAL A 192 -11.76 -15.18 2.89
C VAL A 192 -10.74 -16.20 2.38
N LEU A 193 -9.61 -15.77 1.84
CA LEU A 193 -8.54 -16.66 1.40
C LEU A 193 -8.07 -17.58 2.55
N GLY A 194 -7.88 -17.03 3.75
CA GLY A 194 -7.44 -17.76 4.92
C GLY A 194 -8.45 -18.81 5.41
N ILE A 195 -9.76 -18.54 5.31
CA ILE A 195 -10.83 -19.49 5.68
C ILE A 195 -10.81 -20.71 4.74
N PHE A 196 -10.55 -20.50 3.45
CA PHE A 196 -10.48 -21.58 2.46
C PHE A 196 -9.11 -22.24 2.35
N SER A 197 -8.08 -21.71 3.00
CA SER A 197 -6.75 -22.31 3.04
C SER A 197 -6.78 -23.57 3.87
N ARG A 198 -6.39 -24.70 3.27
CA ARG A 198 -6.32 -26.03 3.93
C ARG A 198 -4.90 -26.45 4.27
N ASN A 199 -3.92 -25.57 4.13
CA ASN A 199 -2.54 -25.91 4.34
C ASN A 199 -2.20 -25.91 5.83
N ASP A 200 -1.53 -26.99 6.28
CA ASP A 200 -0.77 -26.95 7.53
C ASP A 200 0.27 -25.84 7.40
N LEU A 201 0.05 -24.76 8.13
CA LEU A 201 0.92 -23.58 8.15
C LEU A 201 2.22 -23.94 8.89
N SER A 202 3.07 -24.72 8.26
CA SER A 202 4.41 -24.96 8.76
C SER A 202 5.29 -23.75 8.37
N TYR A 203 5.56 -22.89 9.33
CA TYR A 203 6.50 -21.79 9.13
C TYR A 203 7.90 -22.35 8.91
N GLN A 204 8.40 -22.22 7.69
CA GLN A 204 9.81 -22.44 7.40
C GLN A 204 10.53 -21.10 7.51
N VAL A 205 11.52 -21.08 8.40
CA VAL A 205 12.34 -19.86 8.59
C VAL A 205 13.02 -19.52 7.26
N PRO A 206 12.79 -18.34 6.68
CA PRO A 206 13.51 -17.92 5.48
C PRO A 206 15.00 -17.84 5.76
N ASP A 207 15.81 -18.38 4.84
CA ASP A 207 17.27 -18.31 4.95
C ASP A 207 17.77 -16.91 4.53
N TYR A 208 17.82 -16.00 5.49
CA TYR A 208 18.39 -14.66 5.31
C TYR A 208 19.89 -14.68 5.60
N THR A 209 20.68 -15.21 4.67
CA THR A 209 22.15 -15.13 4.79
C THR A 209 22.63 -13.75 4.38
N VAL A 210 23.42 -13.11 5.25
CA VAL A 210 24.11 -11.86 4.90
C VAL A 210 25.26 -12.21 3.98
N SER A 211 25.20 -11.79 2.72
CA SER A 211 26.25 -12.05 1.74
C SER A 211 27.58 -11.41 2.14
N SER A 212 28.66 -12.15 2.04
CA SER A 212 30.03 -11.63 2.16
C SER A 212 30.46 -10.75 0.97
N ASP A 213 29.89 -11.03 -0.22
CA ASP A 213 30.07 -10.19 -1.40
C ASP A 213 28.95 -9.13 -1.49
N VAL A 214 29.21 -7.97 -0.89
CA VAL A 214 28.25 -6.86 -0.83
C VAL A 214 27.89 -6.37 -2.24
N ALA A 215 28.90 -6.12 -3.08
CA ALA A 215 28.70 -5.51 -4.39
C ALA A 215 27.93 -6.46 -5.33
N GLY A 216 28.31 -7.74 -5.34
CA GLY A 216 27.62 -8.76 -6.14
C GLY A 216 26.16 -8.96 -5.72
N ALA A 217 25.87 -8.99 -4.41
CA ALA A 217 24.52 -9.12 -3.89
C ALA A 217 23.61 -7.96 -4.30
N PHE A 218 24.10 -6.71 -4.15
CA PHE A 218 23.32 -5.53 -4.56
C PHE A 218 23.11 -5.49 -6.07
N LEU A 219 24.10 -5.78 -6.88
CA LEU A 219 23.99 -5.77 -8.34
C LEU A 219 23.01 -6.85 -8.83
N HIS A 220 23.12 -8.07 -8.33
CA HIS A 220 22.23 -9.17 -8.70
C HIS A 220 20.77 -8.86 -8.34
N THR A 221 20.54 -8.39 -7.10
CA THR A 221 19.19 -8.01 -6.63
C THR A 221 18.66 -6.82 -7.42
N ALA A 222 19.47 -5.80 -7.71
CA ALA A 222 19.06 -4.65 -8.50
C ALA A 222 18.60 -5.05 -9.90
N ILE A 223 19.32 -5.94 -10.59
CA ILE A 223 18.92 -6.43 -11.93
C ILE A 223 17.60 -7.17 -11.89
N HIS A 224 17.38 -8.01 -10.86
CA HIS A 224 16.12 -8.72 -10.69
C HIS A 224 14.97 -7.76 -10.39
N THR A 225 15.17 -6.84 -9.45
CA THR A 225 14.19 -5.81 -9.06
C THR A 225 13.87 -4.87 -10.23
N CYS A 226 14.84 -4.51 -11.08
CA CYS A 226 14.57 -3.74 -12.29
C CYS A 226 13.52 -4.40 -13.18
N LYS A 227 13.58 -5.72 -13.36
CA LYS A 227 12.60 -6.45 -14.18
C LYS A 227 11.22 -6.49 -13.52
N GLU A 228 11.17 -6.79 -12.21
CA GLU A 228 9.91 -6.83 -11.45
C GLU A 228 9.19 -5.49 -11.50
N VAL A 229 9.90 -4.40 -11.17
CA VAL A 229 9.37 -3.04 -11.17
C VAL A 229 8.98 -2.58 -12.58
N ALA A 230 9.77 -2.92 -13.61
CA ALA A 230 9.44 -2.58 -14.99
C ALA A 230 8.13 -3.24 -15.44
N ILE A 231 7.88 -4.49 -15.07
CA ILE A 231 6.63 -5.18 -15.38
C ILE A 231 5.46 -4.54 -14.62
N ALA A 232 5.60 -4.29 -13.32
CA ALA A 232 4.53 -3.75 -12.48
C ALA A 232 4.13 -2.34 -12.93
N LEU A 233 5.08 -1.41 -13.04
CA LEU A 233 4.81 -0.05 -13.54
C LEU A 233 4.43 -0.04 -15.00
N GLY A 234 5.00 -0.92 -15.81
CA GLY A 234 4.67 -1.05 -17.24
C GLY A 234 3.21 -1.39 -17.46
N LEU A 235 2.63 -2.27 -16.65
CA LEU A 235 1.19 -2.60 -16.71
C LEU A 235 0.32 -1.38 -16.38
N ILE A 236 0.66 -0.60 -15.35
CA ILE A 236 -0.07 0.63 -14.98
C ILE A 236 -0.01 1.63 -16.14
N VAL A 237 1.21 1.88 -16.65
CA VAL A 237 1.42 2.84 -17.74
C VAL A 237 0.72 2.40 -19.02
N ALA A 238 0.79 1.11 -19.38
CA ALA A 238 0.11 0.57 -20.54
C ALA A 238 -1.42 0.76 -20.44
N PHE A 239 -1.99 0.44 -19.28
CA PHE A 239 -3.41 0.63 -19.06
C PHE A 239 -3.81 2.11 -19.06
N PHE A 240 -3.00 2.97 -18.43
CA PHE A 240 -3.21 4.42 -18.50
C PHE A 240 -3.16 4.95 -19.94
N LEU A 241 -2.22 4.48 -20.77
CA LEU A 241 -2.13 4.87 -22.17
C LEU A 241 -3.36 4.42 -22.97
N ILE A 242 -3.88 3.21 -22.71
CA ILE A 242 -5.16 2.76 -23.31
C ILE A 242 -6.28 3.75 -22.94
N CYS A 243 -6.42 4.11 -21.67
CA CYS A 243 -7.39 5.09 -21.22
C CYS A 243 -7.14 6.48 -21.83
N GLN A 244 -5.87 6.88 -21.98
CA GLN A 244 -5.47 8.12 -22.60
C GLN A 244 -5.98 8.22 -24.06
N PHE A 245 -5.80 7.16 -24.86
CA PHE A 245 -6.24 7.16 -26.26
C PHE A 245 -7.75 7.08 -26.38
N LEU A 246 -8.43 6.34 -25.51
CA LEU A 246 -9.88 6.13 -25.59
C LEU A 246 -10.69 7.29 -24.98
N PHE A 247 -10.25 7.84 -23.85
CA PHE A 247 -11.10 8.70 -23.01
C PHE A 247 -10.48 10.03 -22.62
N LEU A 248 -9.17 10.11 -22.32
CA LEU A 248 -8.60 11.26 -21.61
C LEU A 248 -8.15 12.38 -22.55
N LYS A 249 -7.49 12.05 -23.66
CA LYS A 249 -6.96 13.00 -24.66
C LYS A 249 -6.14 14.14 -24.08
N LEU A 250 -5.20 13.81 -23.17
CA LEU A 250 -4.32 14.78 -22.49
C LEU A 250 -3.35 15.45 -23.47
N SER A 251 -2.92 16.66 -23.12
CA SER A 251 -1.91 17.40 -23.89
C SER A 251 -0.51 16.72 -23.77
N ARG A 252 0.33 16.93 -24.78
CA ARG A 252 1.71 16.40 -24.81
C ARG A 252 2.52 16.83 -23.59
N LYS A 253 2.33 18.05 -23.07
CA LYS A 253 3.01 18.58 -21.88
C LYS A 253 2.63 17.79 -20.61
N GLN A 254 1.34 17.45 -20.46
CA GLN A 254 0.85 16.65 -19.33
C GLN A 254 1.39 15.22 -19.40
N LEU A 255 1.37 14.60 -20.59
CA LEU A 255 1.95 13.27 -20.78
C LEU A 255 3.45 13.23 -20.49
N LEU A 256 4.20 14.24 -20.93
CA LEU A 256 5.65 14.33 -20.64
C LEU A 256 5.89 14.45 -19.14
N ARG A 257 5.10 15.26 -18.42
CA ARG A 257 5.21 15.38 -16.96
C ARG A 257 4.96 14.04 -16.26
N ILE A 258 3.91 13.32 -16.66
CA ILE A 258 3.59 11.99 -16.13
C ILE A 258 4.75 11.02 -16.43
N ALA A 259 5.28 11.01 -17.66
CA ALA A 259 6.39 10.14 -18.05
C ALA A 259 7.66 10.38 -17.20
N ILE A 260 8.00 11.65 -16.93
CA ILE A 260 9.12 12.00 -16.04
C ILE A 260 8.85 11.47 -14.62
N GLY A 261 7.64 11.63 -14.10
CA GLY A 261 7.25 11.10 -12.79
C GLY A 261 7.37 9.58 -12.74
N VAL A 262 6.93 8.86 -13.78
CA VAL A 262 7.05 7.39 -13.87
C VAL A 262 8.52 6.96 -13.87
N ILE A 263 9.41 7.68 -14.55
CA ILE A 263 10.86 7.39 -14.53
C ILE A 263 11.43 7.56 -13.12
N PHE A 264 11.08 8.63 -12.40
CA PHE A 264 11.51 8.84 -11.02
C PHE A 264 10.95 7.76 -10.09
N THR A 265 9.67 7.41 -10.25
CA THR A 265 9.05 6.29 -9.51
C THR A 265 9.80 4.99 -9.76
N TYR A 266 10.12 4.68 -11.02
CA TYR A 266 10.85 3.47 -11.39
C TYR A 266 12.24 3.40 -10.73
N ILE A 267 13.04 4.45 -10.89
CA ILE A 267 14.39 4.51 -10.30
C ILE A 267 14.30 4.42 -8.78
N GLY A 268 13.38 5.20 -8.18
CA GLY A 268 13.17 5.21 -6.74
C GLY A 268 12.78 3.85 -6.19
N LEU A 269 11.85 3.14 -6.85
CA LEU A 269 11.43 1.79 -6.46
C LEU A 269 12.56 0.77 -6.54
N VAL A 270 13.35 0.79 -7.61
CA VAL A 270 14.49 -0.12 -7.77
C VAL A 270 15.50 0.09 -6.64
N LEU A 271 15.85 1.34 -6.33
CA LEU A 271 16.77 1.66 -5.24
C LEU A 271 16.20 1.24 -3.89
N PHE A 272 14.94 1.57 -3.62
CA PHE A 272 14.24 1.25 -2.38
C PHE A 272 14.19 -0.27 -2.14
N LEU A 273 13.62 -1.02 -3.08
CA LEU A 273 13.46 -2.48 -2.94
C LEU A 273 14.81 -3.21 -2.87
N THR A 274 15.81 -2.74 -3.61
CA THR A 274 17.17 -3.30 -3.52
C THR A 274 17.78 -3.05 -2.14
N GLY A 275 17.65 -1.82 -1.60
CA GLY A 275 18.11 -1.46 -0.27
C GLY A 275 17.42 -2.27 0.83
N VAL A 276 16.10 -2.45 0.73
CA VAL A 276 15.32 -3.26 1.68
C VAL A 276 15.74 -4.72 1.63
N ASN A 277 15.73 -5.34 0.44
CA ASN A 277 15.95 -6.79 0.31
C ASN A 277 17.37 -7.23 0.72
N VAL A 278 18.40 -6.44 0.39
CA VAL A 278 19.80 -6.80 0.66
C VAL A 278 20.30 -6.23 1.98
N GLY A 279 19.86 -4.98 2.31
CA GLY A 279 20.38 -4.26 3.47
C GLY A 279 19.58 -4.50 4.75
N PHE A 280 18.25 -4.43 4.67
CA PHE A 280 17.41 -4.37 5.88
C PHE A 280 16.74 -5.67 6.26
N MET A 281 16.18 -6.43 5.32
CA MET A 281 15.46 -7.67 5.64
C MET A 281 16.32 -8.70 6.38
N PRO A 282 17.54 -9.03 5.93
CA PRO A 282 18.39 -10.01 6.62
C PRO A 282 18.78 -9.56 8.03
N ILE A 283 19.02 -8.27 8.19
CA ILE A 283 19.45 -7.70 9.47
C ILE A 283 18.29 -7.59 10.44
N GLY A 284 17.13 -7.13 9.95
CA GLY A 284 15.90 -7.06 10.76
C GLY A 284 15.50 -8.42 11.31
N TYR A 285 15.52 -9.45 10.46
CA TYR A 285 15.27 -10.82 10.86
C TYR A 285 16.25 -11.30 11.94
N LYS A 286 17.56 -11.13 11.71
CA LYS A 286 18.59 -11.58 12.62
C LYS A 286 18.53 -10.83 13.97
N LEU A 287 18.30 -9.51 13.92
CA LEU A 287 18.13 -8.69 15.10
C LEU A 287 16.93 -9.15 15.93
N GLY A 288 15.77 -9.36 15.30
CA GLY A 288 14.57 -9.85 15.95
C GLY A 288 14.79 -11.23 16.58
N TYR A 289 15.45 -12.14 15.87
CA TYR A 289 15.77 -13.48 16.37
C TYR A 289 16.73 -13.45 17.57
N GLU A 290 17.82 -12.68 17.52
CA GLU A 290 18.78 -12.56 18.62
C GLU A 290 18.13 -11.88 19.83
N LEU A 291 17.32 -10.83 19.65
CA LEU A 291 16.63 -10.15 20.73
C LEU A 291 15.60 -11.06 21.42
N ALA A 292 14.87 -11.87 20.66
CA ALA A 292 13.92 -12.82 21.22
C ALA A 292 14.60 -13.88 22.11
N GLN A 293 15.86 -14.22 21.83
CA GLN A 293 16.63 -15.16 22.66
C GLN A 293 17.16 -14.52 23.96
N ILE A 294 17.34 -13.20 24.01
CA ILE A 294 17.89 -12.53 25.19
C ILE A 294 16.82 -12.36 26.27
N SER A 295 15.67 -11.82 25.95
CA SER A 295 14.57 -11.60 26.90
C SER A 295 13.29 -11.17 26.18
N GLU A 296 12.17 -11.80 26.51
CA GLU A 296 10.84 -11.41 26.03
C GLU A 296 10.49 -9.96 26.42
N THR A 297 10.90 -9.51 27.60
CA THR A 297 10.64 -8.14 28.06
C THR A 297 11.38 -7.11 27.21
N VAL A 298 12.65 -7.37 26.85
CA VAL A 298 13.42 -6.49 25.96
C VAL A 298 12.78 -6.42 24.58
N LEU A 299 12.30 -7.55 24.07
CA LEU A 299 11.60 -7.60 22.77
C LEU A 299 10.34 -6.75 22.79
N VAL A 300 9.50 -6.84 23.85
CA VAL A 300 8.28 -6.04 24.00
C VAL A 300 8.58 -4.54 24.07
N VAL A 301 9.57 -4.13 24.87
CA VAL A 301 9.94 -2.70 24.99
C VAL A 301 10.47 -2.15 23.67
N LEU A 302 11.30 -2.91 22.96
CA LEU A 302 11.78 -2.51 21.64
C LEU A 302 10.66 -2.47 20.61
N GLY A 303 9.75 -3.44 20.66
CA GLY A 303 8.54 -3.45 19.81
C GLY A 303 7.69 -2.19 19.99
N LEU A 304 7.45 -1.78 21.24
CA LEU A 304 6.75 -0.54 21.56
C LEU A 304 7.46 0.70 20.96
N ILE A 305 8.78 0.81 21.16
CA ILE A 305 9.54 1.94 20.60
C ILE A 305 9.47 1.93 19.08
N MET A 306 9.63 0.77 18.45
CA MET A 306 9.55 0.63 17.00
C MET A 306 8.15 0.96 16.47
N GLY A 307 7.09 0.53 17.16
CA GLY A 307 5.71 0.87 16.81
C GLY A 307 5.46 2.38 16.80
N VAL A 308 5.93 3.08 17.83
CA VAL A 308 5.85 4.56 17.89
C VAL A 308 6.62 5.20 16.74
N LEU A 309 7.85 4.74 16.45
CA LEU A 309 8.67 5.29 15.36
C LEU A 309 8.02 5.07 13.99
N VAL A 310 7.43 3.88 13.75
CA VAL A 310 6.73 3.57 12.50
C VAL A 310 5.54 4.51 12.31
N VAL A 311 4.70 4.69 13.34
CA VAL A 311 3.56 5.62 13.28
C VAL A 311 4.01 7.05 12.96
N MET A 312 5.10 7.51 13.57
CA MET A 312 5.63 8.86 13.31
C MET A 312 6.22 9.02 11.91
N ALA A 313 6.74 7.94 11.33
CA ALA A 313 7.37 7.95 10.01
C ALA A 313 6.37 7.75 8.85
N GLU A 314 5.17 7.23 9.14
CA GLU A 314 4.16 6.87 8.13
C GLU A 314 3.51 8.11 7.49
N PRO A 315 3.69 8.35 6.17
CA PRO A 315 3.10 9.51 5.50
C PRO A 315 1.57 9.53 5.54
N ALA A 316 0.92 8.37 5.46
CA ALA A 316 -0.53 8.26 5.48
C ALA A 316 -1.13 8.76 6.81
N ILE A 317 -0.42 8.60 7.92
CA ILE A 317 -0.84 9.10 9.24
C ILE A 317 -0.83 10.62 9.29
N HIS A 318 0.13 11.28 8.65
CA HIS A 318 0.15 12.75 8.58
C HIS A 318 -1.03 13.28 7.77
N VAL A 319 -1.38 12.62 6.67
CA VAL A 319 -2.56 12.96 5.86
C VAL A 319 -3.85 12.73 6.67
N LEU A 320 -3.95 11.60 7.37
CA LEU A 320 -5.09 11.29 8.24
C LEU A 320 -5.25 12.35 9.34
N ASN A 321 -4.18 12.71 10.03
CA ASN A 321 -4.20 13.72 11.09
C ASN A 321 -4.72 15.08 10.59
N GLN A 322 -4.23 15.53 9.43
CA GLN A 322 -4.71 16.77 8.80
C GLN A 322 -6.20 16.68 8.45
N GLN A 323 -6.64 15.56 7.90
CA GLN A 323 -8.05 15.40 7.49
C GLN A 323 -8.99 15.34 8.69
N VAL A 324 -8.60 14.64 9.77
CA VAL A 324 -9.40 14.61 11.00
C VAL A 324 -9.50 16.01 11.62
N GLU A 325 -8.41 16.77 11.64
CA GLU A 325 -8.40 18.15 12.11
C GLU A 325 -9.32 19.05 11.27
N ASP A 326 -9.23 18.95 9.93
CA ASP A 326 -10.08 19.69 8.98
C ASP A 326 -11.58 19.34 9.14
N VAL A 327 -11.92 18.05 9.24
CA VAL A 327 -13.32 17.59 9.36
C VAL A 327 -13.92 17.92 10.72
N THR A 328 -13.12 17.88 11.79
CA THR A 328 -13.60 18.23 13.15
C THR A 328 -13.54 19.71 13.44
N GLY A 329 -13.12 20.55 12.48
CA GLY A 329 -12.96 21.98 12.67
C GLY A 329 -11.93 22.34 13.75
N GLY A 330 -10.91 21.49 13.93
CA GLY A 330 -9.86 21.66 14.94
C GLY A 330 -10.21 21.12 16.32
N TYR A 331 -11.40 20.54 16.51
CA TYR A 331 -11.79 19.96 17.81
C TYR A 331 -10.88 18.79 18.21
N ILE A 332 -10.50 17.95 17.25
CA ILE A 332 -9.47 16.92 17.42
C ILE A 332 -8.21 17.44 16.75
N SER A 333 -7.21 17.83 17.56
CA SER A 333 -5.94 18.28 16.99
C SER A 333 -5.14 17.11 16.40
N GLY A 334 -4.41 17.35 15.31
CA GLY A 334 -3.53 16.34 14.69
C GLY A 334 -2.51 15.77 15.67
N LYS A 335 -2.06 16.55 16.65
CA LYS A 335 -1.15 16.07 17.71
C LYS A 335 -1.81 15.07 18.65
N SER A 336 -3.04 15.32 19.08
CA SER A 336 -3.78 14.39 19.96
C SER A 336 -4.07 13.08 19.24
N MET A 337 -4.41 13.15 17.95
CA MET A 337 -4.61 11.98 17.09
C MET A 337 -3.32 11.17 16.94
N LEU A 338 -2.20 11.84 16.68
CA LEU A 338 -0.89 11.19 16.55
C LEU A 338 -0.49 10.44 17.83
N VAL A 339 -0.67 11.08 19.00
CA VAL A 339 -0.39 10.45 20.29
C VAL A 339 -1.27 9.21 20.51
N GLY A 340 -2.57 9.31 20.20
CA GLY A 340 -3.49 8.17 20.29
C GLY A 340 -3.06 7.01 19.40
N LEU A 341 -2.64 7.29 18.17
CA LEU A 341 -2.13 6.28 17.23
C LEU A 341 -0.81 5.67 17.71
N CYS A 342 0.13 6.47 18.22
CA CYS A 342 1.39 5.99 18.80
C CYS A 342 1.16 5.03 19.97
N VAL A 343 0.19 5.33 20.85
CA VAL A 343 -0.17 4.46 21.97
C VAL A 343 -0.88 3.19 21.52
N GLY A 344 -1.70 3.28 20.45
CA GLY A 344 -2.47 2.13 19.95
C GLY A 344 -1.63 1.14 19.15
N VAL A 345 -0.58 1.58 18.48
CA VAL A 345 0.31 0.74 17.66
C VAL A 345 1.53 0.27 18.45
N GLY A 346 2.07 1.10 19.34
CA GLY A 346 3.17 0.74 20.23
C GLY A 346 2.73 -0.21 21.33
#